data_bc929bc371ce64989eaf497092382b13
#
_entry.id   bc929bc371ce64989eaf497092382b13
#
_cell.length_a   1.000
_cell.length_b   1.000
_cell.length_c   1.000
_cell.angle_alpha   90.00
_cell.angle_beta   90.00
_cell.angle_gamma   90.00
#
_symmetry.space_group_name_H-M   'P 1'
#
loop_
_entity.id
_entity.type
_entity.pdbx_description
1 polymer ?
#
loop_
_entity_poly.entity_id
_entity_poly.type
_entity_poly.pdbx_seq_one_letter_code
_entity_poly.pdbx_strand_id
1 'polypeptide(L)'
;MGHGYGRYLKLSLLSVAGLGFLASCAGTASPPAITSGQVRADKSAGDTGEARLAALHVDDSFDAPRLEKQFEVVARKVIPSVVAISAIETPLALDDIQHPGSTNPEKLNAALEALDRTVGTGFVIDSAGYIVTNEHVIGHAAQIWVTTDDQRVYPAVVVGSDPRSDLAVLKIAATHLPPVTLATGETRRGQWTMAVGNPYGLAGDGEMSVSIGVVSAVGRSLPKLSGREDRLYQDLIQTTAQINPGNSGGPLFDLAGNVIGVNCAVILPVKQVNGIGFALPMGPRVRSIIDRLKSGQEVTYGYLGVRTSTPTDSECRAAGLPGLCGARVDFIEPNSPAADADLKAGDIIASLGGSPVRDSEHFIRSVGDAAVGKDVSAKVYRGGKSVAVKLRPRQREVASAPVTIERQRFFWRGLQLGPAARGGVAVVSVDAQSPLAGQVKKGDVLESLAGIALRHLPDVLDVLSQHSAAECGIKVSTPGTVVSARE
;
A
#
# COMPACT_ATOMS: atom_id res chain seq x y z
N MET A 1 -27.87 -34.47 -37.92
CA MET A 1 -28.77 -33.37 -38.20
C MET A 1 -28.23 -32.22 -37.36
N GLY A 2 -27.59 -31.22 -37.83
CA GLY A 2 -27.48 -30.55 -39.07
C GLY A 2 -27.59 -29.02 -38.82
N HIS A 3 -26.62 -28.26 -39.33
CA HIS A 3 -26.58 -26.83 -39.56
C HIS A 3 -26.16 -25.96 -38.34
N GLY A 4 -25.08 -25.22 -38.29
CA GLY A 4 -24.30 -24.58 -39.35
C GLY A 4 -24.72 -23.11 -39.56
N TYR A 5 -23.89 -22.14 -39.17
CA TYR A 5 -23.74 -20.88 -39.91
C TYR A 5 -22.59 -20.03 -39.31
N GLY A 6 -21.48 -20.01 -40.01
CA GLY A 6 -20.45 -19.00 -39.87
C GLY A 6 -20.84 -17.72 -40.63
N ARG A 7 -20.42 -16.56 -40.12
CA ARG A 7 -20.40 -15.33 -40.92
C ARG A 7 -19.06 -14.62 -40.72
N TYR A 8 -18.29 -14.69 -41.81
CA TYR A 8 -17.14 -13.82 -42.06
C TYR A 8 -17.62 -12.40 -42.35
N LEU A 9 -17.06 -11.39 -41.73
CA LEU A 9 -17.18 -10.01 -42.18
C LEU A 9 -15.83 -9.59 -42.78
N LYS A 10 -15.85 -9.35 -44.09
CA LYS A 10 -14.76 -8.73 -44.85
C LYS A 10 -14.73 -7.23 -44.55
N LEU A 11 -13.58 -6.71 -44.15
CA LEU A 11 -13.28 -5.27 -44.23
C LEU A 11 -12.77 -4.93 -45.63
N SER A 12 -13.49 -4.05 -46.28
CA SER A 12 -13.09 -3.43 -47.55
C SER A 12 -12.21 -2.21 -47.30
N LEU A 13 -11.03 -2.22 -47.92
CA LEU A 13 -10.20 -1.03 -48.09
C LEU A 13 -10.89 -0.05 -49.05
N LEU A 14 -11.01 1.19 -48.65
CA LEU A 14 -11.29 2.33 -49.52
C LEU A 14 -10.06 3.23 -49.56
N SER A 15 -9.39 3.20 -50.71
CA SER A 15 -8.38 4.15 -51.13
C SER A 15 -9.05 5.44 -51.60
N VAL A 16 -8.61 6.59 -51.08
CA VAL A 16 -8.89 7.91 -51.68
C VAL A 16 -7.57 8.54 -52.07
N ALA A 17 -7.43 8.66 -53.38
CA ALA A 17 -6.32 9.37 -54.03
C ALA A 17 -6.63 10.86 -54.17
N GLY A 18 -5.61 11.66 -53.92
CA GLY A 18 -5.22 12.81 -54.69
C GLY A 18 -6.06 14.08 -54.68
N LEU A 19 -5.40 15.15 -54.27
CA LEU A 19 -5.26 16.37 -55.09
C LEU A 19 -4.24 17.32 -54.45
N GLY A 20 -3.14 17.51 -55.13
CA GLY A 20 -2.13 18.47 -54.76
C GLY A 20 -2.58 19.90 -55.09
N PHE A 21 -2.17 20.83 -54.25
CA PHE A 21 -2.09 22.24 -54.61
C PHE A 21 -0.71 22.77 -54.19
N LEU A 22 0.12 23.01 -55.15
CA LEU A 22 1.34 23.79 -55.06
C LEU A 22 0.94 25.28 -54.98
N ALA A 23 1.33 25.95 -53.93
CA ALA A 23 1.49 27.42 -53.92
C ALA A 23 2.78 27.76 -53.20
N SER A 24 3.74 28.15 -54.00
CA SER A 24 4.99 28.78 -53.63
C SER A 24 4.69 30.19 -53.09
N CYS A 25 5.19 30.51 -51.92
CA CYS A 25 5.57 31.89 -51.56
C CYS A 25 6.72 31.83 -50.56
N ALA A 26 7.89 32.16 -51.06
CA ALA A 26 9.06 32.52 -50.27
C ALA A 26 8.81 33.81 -49.52
N GLY A 27 8.96 33.79 -48.20
CA GLY A 27 8.93 34.99 -47.38
C GLY A 27 9.65 34.67 -46.08
N THR A 28 10.93 34.98 -46.04
CA THR A 28 11.79 35.00 -44.84
C THR A 28 11.31 36.10 -43.92
N ALA A 29 10.62 35.78 -42.85
CA ALA A 29 10.42 36.71 -41.74
C ALA A 29 10.95 36.05 -40.45
N SER A 30 12.02 36.62 -39.93
CA SER A 30 12.55 36.32 -38.59
C SER A 30 11.51 36.70 -37.54
N PRO A 31 11.37 35.90 -36.46
CA PRO A 31 10.46 36.27 -35.37
C PRO A 31 10.94 37.56 -34.68
N PRO A 32 10.03 38.44 -34.24
CA PRO A 32 10.39 39.65 -33.56
C PRO A 32 11.01 39.37 -32.21
N ALA A 33 12.13 40.01 -31.93
CA ALA A 33 12.77 40.07 -30.63
C ALA A 33 11.78 40.64 -29.59
N ILE A 34 11.50 39.89 -28.53
CA ILE A 34 10.75 40.40 -27.39
C ILE A 34 11.64 41.35 -26.63
N THR A 35 11.44 42.64 -26.87
CA THR A 35 12.05 43.69 -26.07
C THR A 35 11.46 43.70 -24.68
N SER A 36 12.32 43.65 -23.67
CA SER A 36 11.99 43.78 -22.26
C SER A 36 11.26 45.12 -22.01
N GLY A 37 9.91 45.05 -21.91
CA GLY A 37 9.09 46.16 -21.46
C GLY A 37 9.27 46.33 -19.95
N GLN A 38 9.84 47.44 -19.52
CA GLN A 38 9.86 47.89 -18.15
C GLN A 38 8.42 48.09 -17.66
N VAL A 39 7.96 47.22 -16.77
CA VAL A 39 6.74 47.43 -16.00
C VAL A 39 7.04 48.45 -14.92
N ARG A 40 6.46 49.66 -15.06
CA ARG A 40 6.43 50.65 -13.97
C ARG A 40 5.62 50.07 -12.80
N ALA A 41 6.29 49.88 -11.68
CA ALA A 41 5.66 49.50 -10.41
C ALA A 41 4.83 50.69 -9.88
N ASP A 42 3.53 50.46 -9.75
CA ASP A 42 2.64 51.34 -8.99
C ASP A 42 2.74 50.97 -7.50
N LYS A 43 3.15 51.94 -6.69
CA LYS A 43 3.39 51.78 -5.26
C LYS A 43 2.07 52.05 -4.52
N SER A 44 1.22 51.04 -4.37
CA SER A 44 0.24 51.02 -3.24
C SER A 44 -0.54 49.70 -3.19
N ALA A 45 0.01 48.66 -2.59
CA ALA A 45 -0.74 47.57 -1.98
C ALA A 45 0.20 46.65 -1.18
N GLY A 46 -0.16 46.36 0.06
CA GLY A 46 0.57 45.75 1.14
C GLY A 46 1.48 44.55 0.83
N ASP A 47 2.67 44.72 1.31
CA ASP A 47 3.80 43.85 1.38
C ASP A 47 3.46 42.52 2.13
N THR A 48 3.16 41.40 1.41
CA THR A 48 3.37 40.03 1.94
C THR A 48 3.42 38.93 0.86
N GLY A 49 2.98 39.18 -0.34
CA GLY A 49 2.91 38.16 -1.42
C GLY A 49 4.07 38.21 -2.41
N GLU A 50 4.42 39.41 -2.84
CA GLU A 50 5.45 39.63 -3.90
C GLU A 50 6.88 39.40 -3.41
N ALA A 51 7.19 39.71 -2.16
CA ALA A 51 8.51 39.46 -1.58
C ALA A 51 8.86 37.96 -1.48
N ARG A 52 7.86 37.08 -1.35
CA ARG A 52 8.07 35.64 -1.38
C ARG A 52 8.29 35.08 -2.78
N LEU A 53 7.71 35.66 -3.80
CA LEU A 53 7.93 35.25 -5.22
C LEU A 53 9.27 35.74 -5.75
N ALA A 54 9.70 36.94 -5.36
CA ALA A 54 11.01 37.48 -5.75
C ALA A 54 12.23 36.75 -5.15
N ALA A 55 12.01 35.97 -4.09
CA ALA A 55 13.05 35.11 -3.46
C ALA A 55 13.22 33.74 -4.13
N LEU A 56 12.39 33.38 -5.08
CA LEU A 56 12.57 32.19 -5.90
C LEU A 56 13.54 32.51 -7.05
N HIS A 57 14.85 32.45 -6.75
CA HIS A 57 15.87 32.39 -7.80
C HIS A 57 15.66 31.04 -8.52
N VAL A 58 15.12 31.08 -9.72
CA VAL A 58 15.23 29.97 -10.67
C VAL A 58 16.65 30.02 -11.20
N ASP A 59 17.49 29.10 -10.77
CA ASP A 59 18.83 28.92 -11.31
C ASP A 59 18.67 28.50 -12.79
N ASP A 60 19.09 29.31 -13.72
CA ASP A 60 19.05 29.04 -15.17
C ASP A 60 20.01 27.89 -15.59
N SER A 61 20.80 27.35 -14.68
CA SER A 61 21.73 26.23 -14.91
C SER A 61 21.09 24.86 -14.76
N PHE A 62 19.90 24.61 -15.35
CA PHE A 62 19.30 23.27 -15.35
C PHE A 62 20.18 22.30 -16.14
N ASP A 63 20.82 21.37 -15.42
CA ASP A 63 21.68 20.31 -15.97
C ASP A 63 20.87 19.01 -16.11
N ALA A 64 20.23 18.81 -17.27
CA ALA A 64 19.44 17.64 -17.57
C ALA A 64 20.24 16.31 -17.48
N PRO A 65 21.48 16.22 -18.02
CA PRO A 65 22.33 15.04 -17.86
C PRO A 65 22.64 14.71 -16.40
N ARG A 66 22.82 15.71 -15.55
CA ARG A 66 23.04 15.51 -14.11
C ARG A 66 21.80 14.95 -13.43
N LEU A 67 20.61 15.43 -13.81
CA LEU A 67 19.36 14.91 -13.28
C LEU A 67 19.09 13.45 -13.73
N GLU A 68 19.33 13.16 -15.01
CA GLU A 68 19.26 11.79 -15.55
C GLU A 68 20.18 10.86 -14.77
N LYS A 69 21.44 11.27 -14.56
CA LYS A 69 22.40 10.50 -13.77
C LYS A 69 21.95 10.27 -12.34
N GLN A 70 21.27 11.26 -11.74
CA GLN A 70 20.71 11.11 -10.39
C GLN A 70 19.62 10.02 -10.35
N PHE A 71 18.73 9.97 -11.35
CA PHE A 71 17.71 8.93 -11.44
C PHE A 71 18.34 7.54 -11.59
N GLU A 72 19.34 7.38 -12.46
CA GLU A 72 20.04 6.10 -12.62
C GLU A 72 20.69 5.62 -11.31
N VAL A 73 21.37 6.52 -10.60
CA VAL A 73 22.05 6.19 -9.34
C VAL A 73 21.02 5.77 -8.29
N VAL A 74 19.91 6.51 -8.18
CA VAL A 74 18.85 6.14 -7.24
C VAL A 74 18.22 4.80 -7.62
N ALA A 75 17.88 4.58 -8.90
CA ALA A 75 17.29 3.33 -9.36
C ALA A 75 18.18 2.13 -9.01
N ARG A 76 19.47 2.17 -9.35
CA ARG A 76 20.41 1.10 -9.00
C ARG A 76 20.54 0.84 -7.50
N LYS A 77 20.41 1.88 -6.69
CA LYS A 77 20.48 1.77 -5.23
C LYS A 77 19.24 1.09 -4.65
N VAL A 78 18.05 1.40 -5.17
CA VAL A 78 16.78 1.03 -4.53
C VAL A 78 16.14 -0.25 -5.10
N ILE A 79 16.39 -0.59 -6.36
CA ILE A 79 15.83 -1.78 -7.02
C ILE A 79 16.10 -3.06 -6.22
N PRO A 80 17.29 -3.33 -5.67
CA PRO A 80 17.53 -4.54 -4.90
C PRO A 80 16.69 -4.69 -3.62
N SER A 81 16.06 -3.61 -3.18
CA SER A 81 15.14 -3.60 -2.03
C SER A 81 13.68 -3.82 -2.42
N VAL A 82 13.36 -3.89 -3.73
CA VAL A 82 12.00 -4.03 -4.25
C VAL A 82 11.78 -5.45 -4.73
N VAL A 83 10.61 -6.00 -4.48
CA VAL A 83 10.31 -7.39 -4.77
C VAL A 83 8.99 -7.53 -5.52
N ALA A 84 8.92 -8.50 -6.43
CA ALA A 84 7.66 -8.91 -7.06
C ALA A 84 6.88 -9.84 -6.13
N ILE A 85 5.56 -9.68 -6.10
CA ILE A 85 4.65 -10.52 -5.30
C ILE A 85 3.66 -11.19 -6.23
N SER A 86 3.52 -12.51 -6.07
CA SER A 86 2.48 -13.32 -6.68
C SER A 86 1.66 -14.01 -5.59
N ALA A 87 0.37 -13.71 -5.54
CA ALA A 87 -0.56 -14.22 -4.54
C ALA A 87 -1.63 -15.08 -5.20
N ILE A 88 -1.85 -16.30 -4.72
CA ILE A 88 -2.79 -17.28 -5.27
C ILE A 88 -3.76 -17.78 -4.21
N GLU A 89 -5.03 -17.98 -4.59
CA GLU A 89 -6.07 -18.50 -3.69
C GLU A 89 -6.00 -20.03 -3.53
N THR A 90 -5.60 -20.73 -4.59
CA THR A 90 -5.46 -22.20 -4.56
C THR A 90 -3.99 -22.56 -4.36
N PRO A 91 -3.64 -23.22 -3.24
CA PRO A 91 -2.25 -23.59 -2.99
C PRO A 91 -1.70 -24.56 -4.03
N LEU A 92 -0.47 -24.33 -4.47
CA LEU A 92 0.30 -25.24 -5.32
C LEU A 92 1.36 -25.99 -4.49
N ALA A 93 1.44 -27.28 -4.68
CA ALA A 93 2.57 -28.10 -4.21
C ALA A 93 3.65 -28.11 -5.31
N LEU A 94 4.69 -27.31 -5.13
CA LEU A 94 5.82 -27.23 -6.05
C LEU A 94 7.09 -27.65 -5.31
N ASP A 95 7.39 -28.97 -5.32
CA ASP A 95 8.49 -29.56 -4.54
C ASP A 95 9.85 -28.93 -4.81
N ASP A 96 10.13 -28.53 -6.06
CA ASP A 96 11.43 -27.96 -6.46
C ASP A 96 11.58 -26.47 -6.13
N ILE A 97 10.50 -25.75 -5.84
CA ILE A 97 10.52 -24.30 -5.54
C ILE A 97 10.29 -24.02 -4.06
N GLN A 98 9.96 -25.05 -3.29
CA GLN A 98 9.67 -24.94 -1.85
C GLN A 98 10.90 -24.64 -0.98
N HIS A 99 12.11 -24.72 -1.53
CA HIS A 99 13.30 -24.30 -0.81
C HIS A 99 13.46 -22.79 -0.86
N PRO A 100 13.54 -22.11 0.29
CA PRO A 100 13.80 -20.68 0.33
C PRO A 100 15.04 -20.31 -0.48
N GLY A 101 14.92 -19.32 -1.38
CA GLY A 101 16.01 -18.88 -2.24
C GLY A 101 16.27 -19.75 -3.48
N SER A 102 15.31 -20.54 -3.91
CA SER A 102 15.35 -21.21 -5.23
C SER A 102 15.61 -20.19 -6.35
N THR A 103 16.46 -20.53 -7.31
CA THR A 103 16.84 -19.68 -8.46
C THR A 103 16.10 -20.05 -9.73
N ASN A 104 14.83 -20.51 -9.62
CA ASN A 104 14.06 -20.89 -10.81
C ASN A 104 12.72 -20.12 -10.90
N PRO A 105 12.77 -18.80 -11.15
CA PRO A 105 11.56 -17.99 -11.33
C PRO A 105 10.73 -18.41 -12.55
N GLU A 106 11.36 -18.90 -13.63
CA GLU A 106 10.67 -19.35 -14.83
C GLU A 106 9.70 -20.51 -14.55
N LYS A 107 10.15 -21.48 -13.76
CA LYS A 107 9.32 -22.63 -13.37
C LYS A 107 8.12 -22.20 -12.52
N LEU A 108 8.33 -21.25 -11.59
CA LEU A 108 7.24 -20.67 -10.80
C LEU A 108 6.26 -19.93 -11.72
N ASN A 109 6.76 -19.08 -12.60
CA ASN A 109 5.92 -18.31 -13.51
C ASN A 109 5.09 -19.22 -14.41
N ALA A 110 5.69 -20.24 -15.01
CA ALA A 110 4.97 -21.23 -15.82
C ALA A 110 3.87 -21.95 -15.03
N ALA A 111 4.13 -22.30 -13.76
CA ALA A 111 3.12 -22.92 -12.90
C ALA A 111 2.00 -21.93 -12.51
N LEU A 112 2.32 -20.64 -12.37
CA LEU A 112 1.37 -19.61 -12.00
C LEU A 112 0.57 -19.04 -13.18
N GLU A 113 1.04 -19.19 -14.43
CA GLU A 113 0.36 -18.67 -15.63
C GLU A 113 -1.04 -19.26 -15.85
N ALA A 114 -1.24 -20.51 -15.44
CA ALA A 114 -2.52 -21.21 -15.56
C ALA A 114 -3.51 -20.90 -14.43
N LEU A 115 -3.10 -20.09 -13.45
CA LEU A 115 -3.88 -19.81 -12.25
C LEU A 115 -4.37 -18.36 -12.23
N ASP A 116 -5.52 -18.17 -11.61
CA ASP A 116 -5.96 -16.84 -11.21
C ASP A 116 -5.06 -16.34 -10.07
N ARG A 117 -4.25 -15.32 -10.37
CA ARG A 117 -3.28 -14.75 -9.44
C ARG A 117 -3.40 -13.24 -9.35
N THR A 118 -3.24 -12.74 -8.16
CA THR A 118 -2.98 -11.31 -7.94
C THR A 118 -1.48 -11.06 -8.02
N VAL A 119 -1.09 -10.09 -8.82
CA VAL A 119 0.31 -9.63 -8.91
C VAL A 119 0.44 -8.26 -8.27
N GLY A 120 1.55 -8.04 -7.59
CA GLY A 120 1.86 -6.78 -6.92
C GLY A 120 3.35 -6.62 -6.68
N THR A 121 3.65 -5.61 -5.90
CA THR A 121 5.01 -5.24 -5.51
C THR A 121 5.09 -5.11 -4.00
N GLY A 122 6.28 -5.33 -3.46
CA GLY A 122 6.62 -5.04 -2.08
C GLY A 122 8.01 -4.44 -1.96
N PHE A 123 8.40 -4.05 -0.78
CA PHE A 123 9.75 -3.58 -0.49
C PHE A 123 10.24 -4.04 0.88
N VAL A 124 11.53 -4.31 0.93
CA VAL A 124 12.21 -4.83 2.12
C VAL A 124 12.39 -3.72 3.15
N ILE A 125 11.91 -3.92 4.37
CA ILE A 125 12.05 -2.96 5.48
C ILE A 125 13.07 -3.40 6.54
N ASP A 126 13.51 -4.66 6.46
CA ASP A 126 14.45 -5.24 7.42
C ASP A 126 15.27 -6.34 6.74
N SER A 127 16.56 -6.39 7.02
CA SER A 127 17.49 -7.41 6.46
C SER A 127 17.14 -8.85 6.84
N ALA A 128 16.29 -9.05 7.83
CA ALA A 128 15.74 -10.35 8.20
C ALA A 128 14.60 -10.82 7.27
N GLY A 129 14.28 -10.11 6.19
CA GLY A 129 13.28 -10.54 5.20
C GLY A 129 11.85 -10.09 5.48
N TYR A 130 11.67 -9.00 6.22
CA TYR A 130 10.35 -8.35 6.37
C TYR A 130 10.08 -7.42 5.19
N ILE A 131 8.88 -7.54 4.61
CA ILE A 131 8.46 -6.85 3.39
C ILE A 131 7.13 -6.16 3.64
N VAL A 132 7.02 -4.90 3.22
CA VAL A 132 5.74 -4.15 3.19
C VAL A 132 5.12 -4.26 1.81
N THR A 133 3.81 -4.43 1.77
CA THR A 133 2.98 -4.37 0.56
C THR A 133 1.58 -3.84 0.90
N ASN A 134 0.69 -3.75 -0.10
CA ASN A 134 -0.73 -3.49 0.15
C ASN A 134 -1.48 -4.76 0.58
N GLU A 135 -2.49 -4.57 1.41
CA GLU A 135 -3.35 -5.67 1.85
C GLU A 135 -4.14 -6.27 0.68
N HIS A 136 -4.66 -5.45 -0.24
CA HIS A 136 -5.41 -5.94 -1.40
C HIS A 136 -4.57 -6.78 -2.38
N VAL A 137 -3.24 -6.68 -2.36
CA VAL A 137 -2.35 -7.53 -3.16
C VAL A 137 -2.38 -8.96 -2.65
N ILE A 138 -2.46 -9.14 -1.33
CA ILE A 138 -2.44 -10.46 -0.70
C ILE A 138 -3.84 -10.97 -0.34
N GLY A 139 -4.82 -10.09 -0.23
CA GLY A 139 -6.24 -10.27 0.04
C GLY A 139 -6.68 -11.67 0.48
N HIS A 140 -7.12 -12.49 -0.46
CA HIS A 140 -7.63 -13.83 -0.19
C HIS A 140 -6.61 -14.95 -0.46
N ALA A 141 -5.32 -14.60 -0.57
CA ALA A 141 -4.30 -15.57 -0.91
C ALA A 141 -4.13 -16.66 0.15
N ALA A 142 -4.13 -17.92 -0.30
CA ALA A 142 -3.70 -19.05 0.50
C ALA A 142 -2.18 -19.25 0.43
N GLN A 143 -1.53 -18.80 -0.63
CA GLN A 143 -0.08 -18.91 -0.82
C GLN A 143 0.46 -17.63 -1.50
N ILE A 144 1.62 -17.19 -1.04
CA ILE A 144 2.27 -15.97 -1.51
C ILE A 144 3.71 -16.31 -1.87
N TRP A 145 4.13 -15.85 -3.05
CA TRP A 145 5.49 -15.97 -3.55
C TRP A 145 6.11 -14.60 -3.74
N VAL A 146 7.37 -14.49 -3.37
CA VAL A 146 8.18 -13.29 -3.51
C VAL A 146 9.36 -13.59 -4.41
N THR A 147 9.54 -12.79 -5.46
CA THR A 147 10.73 -12.84 -6.32
C THR A 147 11.56 -11.59 -6.08
N THR A 148 12.84 -11.79 -5.76
CA THR A 148 13.83 -10.73 -5.50
C THR A 148 14.55 -10.34 -6.78
N ASP A 149 15.23 -9.19 -6.78
CA ASP A 149 15.99 -8.64 -7.92
C ASP A 149 17.11 -9.60 -8.42
N ASP A 150 17.69 -10.41 -7.51
CA ASP A 150 18.64 -11.46 -7.84
C ASP A 150 17.98 -12.76 -8.35
N GLN A 151 16.73 -12.69 -8.78
CA GLN A 151 15.93 -13.78 -9.38
C GLN A 151 15.71 -14.98 -8.44
N ARG A 152 15.79 -14.78 -7.13
CA ARG A 152 15.46 -15.83 -6.17
C ARG A 152 13.98 -15.78 -5.82
N VAL A 153 13.42 -16.95 -5.64
CA VAL A 153 12.02 -17.14 -5.28
C VAL A 153 11.91 -17.61 -3.85
N TYR A 154 11.02 -16.97 -3.10
CA TYR A 154 10.76 -17.29 -1.70
C TYR A 154 9.27 -17.46 -1.46
N PRO A 155 8.83 -18.54 -0.81
CA PRO A 155 7.52 -18.57 -0.22
C PRO A 155 7.45 -17.55 0.92
N ALA A 156 6.35 -16.82 1.00
CA ALA A 156 6.15 -15.79 2.00
C ALA A 156 4.96 -16.10 2.90
N VAL A 157 5.01 -15.64 4.14
CA VAL A 157 3.87 -15.67 5.06
C VAL A 157 3.51 -14.26 5.51
N VAL A 158 2.24 -14.04 5.81
CA VAL A 158 1.75 -12.77 6.34
C VAL A 158 2.03 -12.72 7.83
N VAL A 159 2.76 -11.71 8.27
CA VAL A 159 3.01 -11.43 9.69
C VAL A 159 1.84 -10.66 10.29
N GLY A 160 1.34 -9.69 9.55
CA GLY A 160 0.19 -8.88 9.91
C GLY A 160 -0.41 -8.21 8.68
N SER A 161 -1.70 -7.95 8.71
CA SER A 161 -2.41 -7.21 7.67
C SER A 161 -3.51 -6.34 8.26
N ASP A 162 -3.77 -5.22 7.62
CA ASP A 162 -4.82 -4.30 8.02
C ASP A 162 -5.57 -3.81 6.78
N PRO A 163 -6.77 -4.35 6.52
CA PRO A 163 -7.58 -3.95 5.38
C PRO A 163 -7.92 -2.46 5.37
N ARG A 164 -8.10 -1.85 6.54
CA ARG A 164 -8.51 -0.45 6.66
C ARG A 164 -7.44 0.53 6.17
N SER A 165 -6.17 0.28 6.46
CA SER A 165 -5.05 1.07 5.93
C SER A 165 -4.54 0.57 4.59
N ASP A 166 -5.02 -0.58 4.13
CA ASP A 166 -4.53 -1.27 2.94
C ASP A 166 -3.03 -1.59 3.01
N LEU A 167 -2.56 -2.02 4.18
CA LEU A 167 -1.15 -2.39 4.43
C LEU A 167 -1.04 -3.82 4.94
N ALA A 168 0.03 -4.48 4.51
CA ALA A 168 0.41 -5.79 5.02
C ALA A 168 1.93 -5.89 5.17
N VAL A 169 2.36 -6.73 6.11
CA VAL A 169 3.75 -7.11 6.31
C VAL A 169 3.89 -8.60 6.07
N LEU A 170 4.79 -8.94 5.15
CA LEU A 170 5.17 -10.31 4.83
C LEU A 170 6.52 -10.65 5.45
N LYS A 171 6.78 -11.95 5.58
CA LYS A 171 8.07 -12.52 5.98
C LYS A 171 8.50 -13.59 4.98
N ILE A 172 9.76 -13.53 4.58
CA ILE A 172 10.43 -14.56 3.78
C ILE A 172 11.65 -15.08 4.51
N ALA A 173 12.08 -16.31 4.21
CA ALA A 173 13.30 -16.92 4.75
C ALA A 173 14.53 -16.46 3.96
N ALA A 174 14.78 -15.15 3.93
CA ALA A 174 15.97 -14.55 3.32
C ALA A 174 16.72 -13.73 4.35
N THR A 175 18.04 -13.78 4.28
CA THR A 175 18.95 -12.94 5.07
C THR A 175 19.73 -12.03 4.14
N HIS A 176 20.15 -10.87 4.68
CA HIS A 176 21.02 -9.92 3.95
C HIS A 176 20.35 -9.18 2.79
N LEU A 177 19.01 -9.15 2.74
CA LEU A 177 18.33 -8.28 1.79
C LEU A 177 18.54 -6.81 2.18
N PRO A 178 18.85 -5.92 1.22
CA PRO A 178 19.05 -4.51 1.51
C PRO A 178 17.70 -3.86 1.89
N PRO A 179 17.54 -3.33 3.12
CA PRO A 179 16.31 -2.65 3.49
C PRO A 179 16.28 -1.24 2.90
N VAL A 180 15.07 -0.75 2.59
CA VAL A 180 14.86 0.64 2.20
C VAL A 180 15.08 1.60 3.38
N THR A 181 15.39 2.84 3.06
CA THR A 181 15.33 3.93 4.03
C THR A 181 13.96 4.61 3.95
N LEU A 182 13.26 4.74 5.06
CA LEU A 182 11.98 5.45 5.12
C LEU A 182 12.22 6.95 5.31
N ALA A 183 11.56 7.81 4.51
CA ALA A 183 11.70 9.26 4.60
C ALA A 183 11.18 9.81 5.95
N THR A 184 11.89 10.71 6.58
CA THR A 184 11.49 11.35 7.85
C THR A 184 10.89 12.74 7.66
N GLY A 185 11.11 13.35 6.50
CA GLY A 185 10.62 14.69 6.16
C GLY A 185 9.21 14.70 5.60
N GLU A 186 8.63 15.90 5.52
CA GLU A 186 7.34 16.10 4.86
C GLU A 186 7.47 16.04 3.34
N THR A 187 6.51 15.37 2.70
CA THR A 187 6.39 15.33 1.24
C THR A 187 5.85 16.67 0.73
N ARG A 188 6.50 17.25 -0.29
CA ARG A 188 6.17 18.55 -0.85
C ARG A 188 5.72 18.46 -2.31
N ARG A 189 4.77 19.32 -2.70
CA ARG A 189 4.36 19.46 -4.10
C ARG A 189 5.56 19.88 -4.96
N GLY A 190 5.66 19.34 -6.17
CA GLY A 190 6.77 19.57 -7.09
C GLY A 190 8.02 18.73 -6.80
N GLN A 191 8.08 18.04 -5.68
CA GLN A 191 9.16 17.11 -5.37
C GLN A 191 9.20 15.97 -6.40
N TRP A 192 10.38 15.65 -6.95
CA TRP A 192 10.58 14.51 -7.81
C TRP A 192 10.27 13.20 -7.09
N THR A 193 9.68 12.26 -7.79
CA THR A 193 9.35 10.92 -7.30
C THR A 193 9.72 9.85 -8.30
N MET A 194 10.05 8.68 -7.78
CA MET A 194 10.34 7.48 -8.55
C MET A 194 9.50 6.33 -7.98
N ALA A 195 8.54 5.83 -8.76
CA ALA A 195 7.81 4.61 -8.45
C ALA A 195 8.57 3.42 -9.03
N VAL A 196 8.80 2.40 -8.22
CA VAL A 196 9.44 1.14 -8.64
C VAL A 196 8.46 0.01 -8.38
N GLY A 197 8.33 -0.91 -9.32
CA GLY A 197 7.39 -2.01 -9.17
C GLY A 197 7.31 -2.96 -10.36
N ASN A 198 6.34 -3.86 -10.30
CA ASN A 198 6.09 -4.94 -11.26
C ASN A 198 4.76 -4.72 -12.03
N PRO A 199 4.69 -3.73 -12.94
CA PRO A 199 3.47 -3.44 -13.66
C PRO A 199 3.00 -4.66 -14.46
N TYR A 200 1.73 -5.02 -14.28
CA TYR A 200 1.07 -6.15 -14.96
C TYR A 200 1.74 -7.52 -14.75
N GLY A 201 2.61 -7.66 -13.76
CA GLY A 201 3.34 -8.90 -13.52
C GLY A 201 4.46 -9.19 -14.52
N LEU A 202 4.93 -8.17 -15.24
CA LEU A 202 5.99 -8.33 -16.25
C LEU A 202 7.36 -8.67 -15.63
N ALA A 203 7.59 -8.25 -14.39
CA ALA A 203 8.81 -8.57 -13.65
C ALA A 203 8.72 -9.95 -12.94
N GLY A 204 8.23 -10.94 -13.63
CA GLY A 204 8.21 -12.32 -13.11
C GLY A 204 9.61 -12.92 -12.91
N ASP A 205 10.60 -12.36 -13.58
CA ASP A 205 12.03 -12.65 -13.48
C ASP A 205 12.76 -11.80 -12.41
N GLY A 206 12.06 -10.85 -11.75
CA GLY A 206 12.63 -9.93 -10.77
C GLY A 206 13.01 -8.56 -11.32
N GLU A 207 13.02 -8.35 -12.65
CA GLU A 207 13.34 -7.05 -13.25
C GLU A 207 12.24 -6.01 -13.02
N MET A 208 12.47 -5.07 -12.10
CA MET A 208 11.51 -4.05 -11.74
C MET A 208 11.49 -2.89 -12.74
N SER A 209 10.29 -2.39 -13.02
CA SER A 209 10.08 -1.19 -13.82
C SER A 209 10.20 0.08 -12.97
N VAL A 210 10.77 1.12 -13.57
CA VAL A 210 10.92 2.44 -12.94
C VAL A 210 10.03 3.45 -13.67
N SER A 211 9.26 4.22 -12.91
CA SER A 211 8.45 5.32 -13.42
C SER A 211 8.75 6.61 -12.66
N ILE A 212 9.11 7.66 -13.39
CA ILE A 212 9.51 8.96 -12.83
C ILE A 212 8.36 9.96 -12.94
N GLY A 213 8.22 10.81 -11.94
CA GLY A 213 7.23 11.87 -11.92
C GLY A 213 7.49 12.88 -10.81
N VAL A 214 6.48 13.64 -10.46
CA VAL A 214 6.51 14.61 -9.37
C VAL A 214 5.30 14.45 -8.46
N VAL A 215 5.41 14.91 -7.23
CA VAL A 215 4.28 15.06 -6.32
C VAL A 215 3.37 16.18 -6.84
N SER A 216 2.19 15.82 -7.34
CA SER A 216 1.20 16.80 -7.85
C SER A 216 0.39 17.41 -6.71
N ALA A 217 0.05 16.62 -5.69
CA ALA A 217 -0.68 17.06 -4.52
C ALA A 217 -0.39 16.16 -3.31
N VAL A 218 -0.67 16.67 -2.13
CA VAL A 218 -0.67 15.93 -0.85
C VAL A 218 -2.01 16.09 -0.17
N GLY A 219 -2.36 15.17 0.72
CA GLY A 219 -3.60 15.22 1.48
C GLY A 219 -4.85 14.90 0.64
N ARG A 220 -4.73 14.10 -0.43
CA ARG A 220 -5.87 13.68 -1.25
C ARG A 220 -6.65 12.59 -0.56
N SER A 221 -7.99 12.68 -0.65
CA SER A 221 -8.91 11.64 -0.19
C SER A 221 -9.74 11.13 -1.36
N LEU A 222 -9.99 9.81 -1.38
CA LEU A 222 -10.76 9.14 -2.41
C LEU A 222 -11.99 8.44 -1.78
N PRO A 223 -12.99 9.22 -1.32
CA PRO A 223 -14.12 8.67 -0.54
C PRO A 223 -14.97 7.66 -1.31
N LYS A 224 -15.06 7.76 -2.64
CA LYS A 224 -15.77 6.78 -3.49
C LYS A 224 -15.10 5.39 -3.52
N LEU A 225 -13.84 5.31 -3.15
CA LEU A 225 -13.08 4.07 -3.05
C LEU A 225 -12.93 3.60 -1.60
N SER A 226 -13.09 4.54 -0.63
CA SER A 226 -13.05 4.32 0.82
C SER A 226 -14.32 3.63 1.26
N GLY A 227 -14.90 2.75 0.86
CA GLY A 227 -16.13 2.05 1.29
C GLY A 227 -16.13 0.59 0.86
N ARG A 228 -15.19 0.21 0.02
CA ARG A 228 -14.95 -1.17 -0.33
C ARG A 228 -14.09 -1.78 0.76
N GLU A 229 -14.61 -2.77 1.45
CA GLU A 229 -13.90 -3.53 2.50
C GLU A 229 -13.39 -2.66 3.67
N ASP A 230 -14.11 -1.55 3.99
CA ASP A 230 -13.75 -0.58 5.05
C ASP A 230 -12.41 0.16 4.86
N ARG A 231 -11.82 0.15 3.65
CA ARG A 231 -10.55 0.82 3.35
C ARG A 231 -10.68 2.34 3.41
N LEU A 232 -9.65 3.00 3.95
CA LEU A 232 -9.56 4.45 4.07
C LEU A 232 -8.45 5.00 3.16
N TYR A 233 -8.79 5.36 1.94
CA TYR A 233 -7.90 6.06 1.02
C TYR A 233 -7.91 7.57 1.27
N GLN A 234 -7.25 7.98 2.34
CA GLN A 234 -7.18 9.36 2.82
C GLN A 234 -5.73 9.81 2.97
N ASP A 235 -5.53 11.14 2.87
CA ASP A 235 -4.23 11.79 3.01
C ASP A 235 -3.18 11.36 1.98
N LEU A 236 -3.62 10.88 0.82
CA LEU A 236 -2.74 10.32 -0.19
C LEU A 236 -1.82 11.36 -0.83
N ILE A 237 -0.63 10.92 -1.19
CA ILE A 237 0.23 11.59 -2.16
C ILE A 237 -0.36 11.33 -3.55
N GLN A 238 -0.58 12.38 -4.33
CA GLN A 238 -0.86 12.29 -5.76
C GLN A 238 0.43 12.54 -6.53
N THR A 239 0.77 11.66 -7.46
CA THR A 239 1.99 11.77 -8.28
C THR A 239 1.69 11.63 -9.76
N THR A 240 2.55 12.19 -10.62
CA THR A 240 2.54 11.96 -12.07
C THR A 240 3.35 10.72 -12.47
N ALA A 241 4.13 10.12 -11.56
CA ALA A 241 4.73 8.81 -11.79
C ALA A 241 3.61 7.80 -12.06
N GLN A 242 3.75 7.01 -13.12
CA GLN A 242 2.71 6.07 -13.53
C GLN A 242 2.60 4.94 -12.51
N ILE A 243 1.43 4.82 -11.90
CA ILE A 243 1.08 3.71 -11.00
C ILE A 243 0.03 2.86 -11.73
N ASN A 244 0.47 1.71 -12.21
CA ASN A 244 -0.35 0.73 -12.93
C ASN A 244 -0.65 -0.47 -12.02
N PRO A 245 -1.67 -1.30 -12.35
CA PRO A 245 -1.86 -2.60 -11.70
C PRO A 245 -0.55 -3.40 -11.70
N GLY A 246 -0.18 -3.94 -10.55
CA GLY A 246 1.11 -4.58 -10.30
C GLY A 246 2.14 -3.71 -9.59
N ASN A 247 2.06 -2.36 -9.67
CA ASN A 247 2.87 -1.46 -8.85
C ASN A 247 2.31 -1.27 -7.43
N SER A 248 1.08 -1.75 -7.16
CA SER A 248 0.47 -1.73 -5.84
C SER A 248 1.38 -2.38 -4.80
N GLY A 249 1.52 -1.74 -3.65
CA GLY A 249 2.38 -2.18 -2.55
C GLY A 249 3.85 -1.83 -2.72
N GLY A 250 4.28 -1.42 -3.92
CA GLY A 250 5.64 -0.96 -4.19
C GLY A 250 5.93 0.41 -3.58
N PRO A 251 7.22 0.78 -3.49
CA PRO A 251 7.64 2.04 -2.91
C PRO A 251 7.51 3.21 -3.90
N LEU A 252 7.19 4.39 -3.36
CA LEU A 252 7.40 5.68 -4.00
C LEU A 252 8.62 6.32 -3.34
N PHE A 253 9.69 6.51 -4.10
CA PHE A 253 10.95 7.09 -3.62
C PHE A 253 11.06 8.58 -3.91
N ASP A 254 11.86 9.28 -3.10
CA ASP A 254 12.45 10.58 -3.41
C ASP A 254 13.80 10.43 -4.14
N LEU A 255 14.42 11.55 -4.54
CA LEU A 255 15.73 11.55 -5.21
C LEU A 255 16.93 11.26 -4.28
N ALA A 256 16.71 11.09 -2.99
CA ALA A 256 17.71 10.54 -2.06
C ALA A 256 17.61 9.01 -1.93
N GLY A 257 16.58 8.41 -2.52
CA GLY A 257 16.27 6.98 -2.43
C GLY A 257 15.57 6.61 -1.12
N ASN A 258 14.86 7.56 -0.50
CA ASN A 258 14.03 7.29 0.67
C ASN A 258 12.59 7.03 0.24
N VAL A 259 11.91 6.08 0.87
CA VAL A 259 10.50 5.81 0.62
C VAL A 259 9.65 6.91 1.25
N ILE A 260 8.95 7.67 0.42
CA ILE A 260 7.99 8.71 0.82
C ILE A 260 6.55 8.20 0.85
N GLY A 261 6.28 7.04 0.25
CA GLY A 261 4.93 6.44 0.26
C GLY A 261 4.90 5.02 -0.26
N VAL A 262 3.74 4.36 -0.06
CA VAL A 262 3.41 3.03 -0.60
C VAL A 262 2.43 3.22 -1.76
N ASN A 263 2.79 2.78 -2.95
CA ASN A 263 1.97 2.93 -4.15
C ASN A 263 0.64 2.18 -4.01
N CYS A 264 -0.45 2.85 -4.38
CA CYS A 264 -1.78 2.26 -4.46
C CYS A 264 -2.29 2.41 -5.90
N ALA A 265 -2.38 1.30 -6.65
CA ALA A 265 -3.00 1.31 -7.96
C ALA A 265 -4.52 1.30 -7.79
N VAL A 266 -5.12 2.45 -7.59
CA VAL A 266 -6.57 2.61 -7.47
C VAL A 266 -7.20 2.76 -8.84
N ILE A 267 -8.19 1.90 -9.14
CA ILE A 267 -8.99 2.02 -10.35
C ILE A 267 -9.98 3.17 -10.15
N LEU A 268 -9.69 4.32 -10.74
CA LEU A 268 -10.63 5.43 -10.75
C LEU A 268 -11.83 5.10 -11.65
N PRO A 269 -13.07 5.46 -11.25
CA PRO A 269 -14.28 5.19 -12.02
C PRO A 269 -14.40 6.06 -13.29
N VAL A 270 -13.31 6.67 -13.73
CA VAL A 270 -13.23 7.54 -14.91
C VAL A 270 -12.40 6.85 -15.97
N LYS A 271 -12.99 6.58 -17.13
CA LYS A 271 -12.26 6.01 -18.27
C LYS A 271 -11.16 6.97 -18.71
N GLN A 272 -9.92 6.45 -18.84
CA GLN A 272 -8.76 7.15 -19.40
C GLN A 272 -8.21 8.34 -18.59
N VAL A 273 -7.91 8.16 -17.31
CA VAL A 273 -7.08 9.12 -16.59
C VAL A 273 -5.64 8.60 -16.58
N ASN A 274 -4.85 9.02 -17.56
CA ASN A 274 -3.40 8.75 -17.58
C ASN A 274 -2.67 9.82 -16.74
N GLY A 275 -1.59 9.42 -16.06
CA GLY A 275 -0.72 10.36 -15.34
C GLY A 275 -1.23 10.79 -13.96
N ILE A 276 -2.09 10.00 -13.34
CA ILE A 276 -2.50 10.18 -11.94
C ILE A 276 -2.21 8.89 -11.18
N GLY A 277 -1.19 8.93 -10.33
CA GLY A 277 -0.88 7.88 -9.37
C GLY A 277 -1.19 8.34 -7.95
N PHE A 278 -1.43 7.38 -7.05
CA PHE A 278 -1.62 7.63 -5.62
C PHE A 278 -0.71 6.75 -4.79
N ALA A 279 -0.27 7.28 -3.64
CA ALA A 279 0.50 6.52 -2.66
C ALA A 279 0.07 6.90 -1.24
N LEU A 280 0.07 5.92 -0.34
CA LEU A 280 -0.06 6.13 1.11
C LEU A 280 1.21 6.83 1.61
N PRO A 281 1.13 8.00 2.26
CA PRO A 281 2.32 8.72 2.69
C PRO A 281 3.06 8.00 3.82
N MET A 282 4.40 7.91 3.74
CA MET A 282 5.26 7.31 4.77
C MET A 282 5.43 8.23 5.99
N GLY A 283 4.30 8.72 6.52
CA GLY A 283 4.25 9.54 7.73
C GLY A 283 4.23 8.71 9.02
N PRO A 284 4.20 9.38 10.19
CA PRO A 284 4.22 8.70 11.50
C PRO A 284 3.13 7.64 11.66
N ARG A 285 1.92 7.90 11.12
CA ARG A 285 0.80 6.96 11.18
C ARG A 285 1.10 5.66 10.44
N VAL A 286 1.52 5.73 9.17
CA VAL A 286 1.81 4.55 8.35
C VAL A 286 2.96 3.74 8.96
N ARG A 287 3.99 4.41 9.48
CA ARG A 287 5.09 3.74 10.19
C ARG A 287 4.61 2.98 11.41
N SER A 288 3.79 3.63 12.26
CA SER A 288 3.23 2.99 13.45
C SER A 288 2.37 1.76 13.10
N ILE A 289 1.62 1.81 11.98
CA ILE A 289 0.87 0.66 11.48
C ILE A 289 1.85 -0.45 11.05
N ILE A 290 2.87 -0.14 10.26
CA ILE A 290 3.88 -1.11 9.82
C ILE A 290 4.56 -1.77 11.03
N ASP A 291 4.95 -1.00 12.06
CA ASP A 291 5.60 -1.52 13.26
C ASP A 291 4.69 -2.48 14.03
N ARG A 292 3.40 -2.16 14.16
CA ARG A 292 2.40 -3.05 14.77
C ARG A 292 2.22 -4.33 13.97
N LEU A 293 2.05 -4.23 12.64
CA LEU A 293 1.90 -5.38 11.77
C LEU A 293 3.16 -6.26 11.79
N LYS A 294 4.36 -5.67 11.78
CA LYS A 294 5.64 -6.39 11.90
C LYS A 294 5.74 -7.16 13.22
N SER A 295 5.20 -6.63 14.31
CA SER A 295 5.16 -7.32 15.61
C SER A 295 3.99 -8.28 15.78
N GLY A 296 3.19 -8.53 14.73
CA GLY A 296 2.00 -9.39 14.78
C GLY A 296 0.84 -8.82 15.60
N GLN A 297 0.86 -7.51 15.88
CA GLN A 297 -0.20 -6.84 16.63
C GLN A 297 -1.30 -6.33 15.69
N GLU A 298 -2.54 -6.44 16.13
CA GLU A 298 -3.68 -5.84 15.44
C GLU A 298 -3.62 -4.32 15.45
N VAL A 299 -4.03 -3.70 14.35
CA VAL A 299 -4.22 -2.26 14.26
C VAL A 299 -5.60 -1.92 14.81
N THR A 300 -5.65 -1.14 15.88
CA THR A 300 -6.89 -0.71 16.51
C THR A 300 -7.26 0.71 16.10
N TYR A 301 -8.54 0.94 15.84
CA TYR A 301 -9.06 2.24 15.41
C TYR A 301 -10.11 2.75 16.41
N GLY A 302 -10.07 4.06 16.63
CA GLY A 302 -11.11 4.74 17.40
C GLY A 302 -12.44 4.79 16.63
N TYR A 303 -13.53 4.75 17.39
CA TYR A 303 -14.90 4.82 16.90
C TYR A 303 -15.72 5.74 17.80
N LEU A 304 -16.57 6.59 17.20
CA LEU A 304 -17.45 7.51 17.90
C LEU A 304 -18.94 7.27 17.62
N GLY A 305 -19.31 6.60 16.55
CA GLY A 305 -20.71 6.38 16.15
C GLY A 305 -21.38 7.63 15.60
N VAL A 306 -20.69 8.35 14.71
CA VAL A 306 -21.24 9.53 14.03
C VAL A 306 -21.11 9.37 12.52
N ARG A 307 -22.10 9.87 11.79
CA ARG A 307 -21.96 10.16 10.35
C ARG A 307 -21.76 11.66 10.19
N THR A 308 -20.80 12.03 9.37
CA THR A 308 -20.41 13.42 9.17
C THR A 308 -20.31 13.75 7.69
N SER A 309 -20.53 15.02 7.36
CA SER A 309 -20.26 15.61 6.05
C SER A 309 -19.37 16.84 6.20
N THR A 310 -18.73 17.22 5.10
CA THR A 310 -18.01 18.51 5.07
C THR A 310 -19.02 19.64 4.97
N PRO A 311 -19.04 20.58 5.94
CA PRO A 311 -20.00 21.67 5.93
C PRO A 311 -19.75 22.61 4.74
N THR A 312 -20.80 23.20 4.23
CA THR A 312 -20.74 24.23 3.19
C THR A 312 -20.19 25.54 3.78
N ASP A 313 -19.69 26.41 2.91
CA ASP A 313 -19.20 27.74 3.32
C ASP A 313 -20.28 28.58 4.01
N SER A 314 -21.55 28.45 3.60
CA SER A 314 -22.71 29.12 4.26
C SER A 314 -22.94 28.59 5.67
N GLU A 315 -22.82 27.28 5.90
CA GLU A 315 -22.95 26.66 7.23
C GLU A 315 -21.82 27.06 8.15
N CYS A 316 -20.58 27.12 7.63
CA CYS A 316 -19.44 27.60 8.41
C CYS A 316 -19.62 29.06 8.84
N ARG A 317 -20.05 29.93 7.93
CA ARG A 317 -20.33 31.33 8.26
C ARG A 317 -21.47 31.47 9.29
N ALA A 318 -22.57 30.72 9.13
CA ALA A 318 -23.68 30.72 10.09
C ALA A 318 -23.24 30.22 11.48
N ALA A 319 -22.24 29.33 11.54
CA ALA A 319 -21.66 28.86 12.77
C ALA A 319 -20.58 29.81 13.37
N GLY A 320 -20.26 30.92 12.69
CA GLY A 320 -19.21 31.85 13.11
C GLY A 320 -17.78 31.32 12.89
N LEU A 321 -17.61 30.40 11.96
CA LEU A 321 -16.31 29.83 11.61
C LEU A 321 -15.70 30.58 10.41
N PRO A 322 -14.40 30.93 10.43
CA PRO A 322 -13.73 31.54 9.29
C PRO A 322 -13.42 30.46 8.22
N GLY A 323 -14.11 30.55 7.09
CA GLY A 323 -13.81 29.69 5.93
C GLY A 323 -14.36 28.27 6.04
N LEU A 324 -14.01 27.42 5.05
CA LEU A 324 -14.35 26.00 5.00
C LEU A 324 -13.52 25.23 6.02
N CYS A 325 -14.11 24.79 7.10
CA CYS A 325 -13.43 24.00 8.11
C CYS A 325 -14.42 23.19 8.95
N GLY A 326 -13.95 22.04 9.44
CA GLY A 326 -14.72 21.20 10.34
C GLY A 326 -15.46 20.06 9.68
N ALA A 327 -16.08 19.25 10.53
CA ALA A 327 -16.98 18.17 10.14
C ALA A 327 -18.35 18.40 10.77
N ARG A 328 -19.39 18.47 9.94
CA ARG A 328 -20.77 18.58 10.41
C ARG A 328 -21.27 17.19 10.79
N VAL A 329 -21.86 17.08 11.97
CA VAL A 329 -22.52 15.87 12.46
C VAL A 329 -23.90 15.77 11.79
N ASP A 330 -24.11 14.77 10.96
CA ASP A 330 -25.38 14.52 10.28
C ASP A 330 -26.26 13.55 11.08
N PHE A 331 -25.63 12.56 11.73
CA PHE A 331 -26.33 11.54 12.48
C PHE A 331 -25.46 11.00 13.62
N ILE A 332 -26.08 10.64 14.72
CA ILE A 332 -25.44 10.02 15.88
C ILE A 332 -26.11 8.67 16.13
N GLU A 333 -25.31 7.64 16.21
CA GLU A 333 -25.78 6.30 16.52
C GLU A 333 -26.19 6.22 18.00
N PRO A 334 -27.35 5.61 18.31
CA PRO A 334 -27.76 5.38 19.69
C PRO A 334 -26.71 4.52 20.43
N ASN A 335 -26.53 4.79 21.74
CA ASN A 335 -25.58 4.07 22.60
C ASN A 335 -24.11 4.14 22.14
N SER A 336 -23.75 5.18 21.38
CA SER A 336 -22.40 5.42 20.87
C SER A 336 -21.65 6.41 21.77
N PRO A 337 -20.30 6.43 21.71
CA PRO A 337 -19.50 7.43 22.40
C PRO A 337 -19.89 8.87 22.11
N ALA A 338 -20.38 9.16 20.92
CA ALA A 338 -20.87 10.47 20.56
C ALA A 338 -22.20 10.83 21.25
N ALA A 339 -23.09 9.84 21.40
CA ALA A 339 -24.33 10.00 22.15
C ALA A 339 -24.05 10.22 23.64
N ASP A 340 -23.11 9.45 24.23
CA ASP A 340 -22.68 9.59 25.63
C ASP A 340 -22.07 10.98 25.90
N ALA A 341 -21.45 11.60 24.88
CA ALA A 341 -20.82 12.92 24.96
C ALA A 341 -21.76 14.09 24.65
N ASP A 342 -23.06 13.86 24.51
CA ASP A 342 -24.09 14.86 24.14
C ASP A 342 -23.77 15.64 22.85
N LEU A 343 -23.09 14.99 21.86
CA LEU A 343 -23.04 15.53 20.52
C LEU A 343 -24.44 15.57 19.91
N LYS A 344 -24.71 16.52 19.02
CA LYS A 344 -26.03 16.70 18.36
C LYS A 344 -25.86 16.78 16.86
N ALA A 345 -26.87 16.31 16.15
CA ALA A 345 -26.97 16.58 14.71
C ALA A 345 -26.98 18.09 14.45
N GLY A 346 -26.22 18.54 13.46
CA GLY A 346 -26.00 19.95 13.16
C GLY A 346 -24.77 20.56 13.88
N ASP A 347 -24.14 19.88 14.81
CA ASP A 347 -22.85 20.32 15.39
C ASP A 347 -21.77 20.35 14.29
N ILE A 348 -20.89 21.37 14.33
CA ILE A 348 -19.70 21.41 13.48
C ILE A 348 -18.46 21.23 14.37
N ILE A 349 -17.76 20.11 14.20
CA ILE A 349 -16.55 19.77 14.94
C ILE A 349 -15.37 20.47 14.26
N ALA A 350 -14.83 21.50 14.89
CA ALA A 350 -13.75 22.34 14.34
C ALA A 350 -12.36 21.91 14.78
N SER A 351 -12.21 21.21 15.92
CA SER A 351 -10.93 20.58 16.31
C SER A 351 -11.15 19.31 17.10
N LEU A 352 -10.16 18.42 17.06
CA LEU A 352 -10.11 17.18 17.81
C LEU A 352 -8.68 17.01 18.39
N GLY A 353 -8.56 16.77 19.70
CA GLY A 353 -7.27 16.63 20.37
C GLY A 353 -6.37 17.87 20.24
N GLY A 354 -6.93 19.07 20.12
CA GLY A 354 -6.22 20.31 19.88
C GLY A 354 -5.86 20.59 18.42
N SER A 355 -5.96 19.60 17.52
CA SER A 355 -5.69 19.75 16.10
C SER A 355 -6.91 20.23 15.32
N PRO A 356 -6.80 21.22 14.42
CA PRO A 356 -7.90 21.66 13.57
C PRO A 356 -8.45 20.53 12.69
N VAL A 357 -9.77 20.40 12.60
CA VAL A 357 -10.46 19.53 11.65
C VAL A 357 -10.71 20.30 10.35
N ARG A 358 -10.20 19.82 9.23
CA ARG A 358 -10.34 20.48 7.92
C ARG A 358 -11.67 20.18 7.23
N ASP A 359 -12.07 18.91 7.28
CA ASP A 359 -13.24 18.37 6.60
C ASP A 359 -13.69 17.07 7.29
N SER A 360 -14.80 16.48 6.81
CA SER A 360 -15.33 15.22 7.33
C SER A 360 -14.33 14.06 7.24
N GLU A 361 -13.61 13.96 6.13
CA GLU A 361 -12.61 12.88 5.92
C GLU A 361 -11.45 13.00 6.91
N HIS A 362 -10.95 14.22 7.12
CA HIS A 362 -9.93 14.50 8.12
C HIS A 362 -10.41 14.16 9.54
N PHE A 363 -11.68 14.43 9.85
CA PHE A 363 -12.27 14.06 11.13
C PHE A 363 -12.33 12.53 11.32
N ILE A 364 -12.85 11.81 10.34
CA ILE A 364 -12.95 10.33 10.38
C ILE A 364 -11.56 9.71 10.63
N ARG A 365 -10.54 10.22 9.94
CA ARG A 365 -9.15 9.78 10.15
C ARG A 365 -8.67 10.11 11.57
N SER A 366 -8.88 11.35 12.02
CA SER A 366 -8.44 11.79 13.35
C SER A 366 -9.10 11.00 14.49
N VAL A 367 -10.36 10.59 14.30
CA VAL A 367 -11.06 9.69 15.22
C VAL A 367 -10.44 8.29 15.17
N GLY A 368 -10.15 7.77 13.97
CA GLY A 368 -9.48 6.48 13.82
C GLY A 368 -8.11 6.42 14.52
N ASP A 369 -7.37 7.51 14.48
CA ASP A 369 -6.03 7.64 15.11
C ASP A 369 -6.09 7.92 16.61
N ALA A 370 -7.27 8.30 17.15
CA ALA A 370 -7.43 8.62 18.56
C ALA A 370 -7.29 7.37 19.45
N ALA A 371 -6.62 7.55 20.59
CA ALA A 371 -6.40 6.46 21.53
C ALA A 371 -7.73 5.93 22.09
N VAL A 372 -7.98 4.65 21.88
CA VAL A 372 -9.17 3.95 22.37
C VAL A 372 -9.26 4.01 23.89
N GLY A 373 -10.44 4.35 24.42
CA GLY A 373 -10.72 4.43 25.86
C GLY A 373 -10.14 5.66 26.56
N LYS A 374 -9.44 6.55 25.84
CA LYS A 374 -8.92 7.81 26.41
C LYS A 374 -9.78 8.99 25.98
N ASP A 375 -9.93 9.96 26.92
CA ASP A 375 -10.66 11.18 26.63
C ASP A 375 -9.87 12.03 25.61
N VAL A 376 -10.55 12.49 24.57
CA VAL A 376 -10.05 13.44 23.59
C VAL A 376 -10.96 14.66 23.57
N SER A 377 -10.39 15.87 23.67
CA SER A 377 -11.14 17.11 23.62
C SER A 377 -11.55 17.46 22.18
N ALA A 378 -12.79 17.88 22.00
CA ALA A 378 -13.27 18.42 20.73
C ALA A 378 -13.82 19.84 20.96
N LYS A 379 -13.52 20.75 20.00
CA LYS A 379 -14.17 22.06 19.92
C LYS A 379 -15.27 21.96 18.89
N VAL A 380 -16.48 22.19 19.35
CA VAL A 380 -17.71 22.04 18.56
C VAL A 380 -18.40 23.39 18.45
N TYR A 381 -19.00 23.70 17.32
CA TYR A 381 -19.86 24.86 17.14
C TYR A 381 -21.30 24.39 17.03
N ARG A 382 -22.15 24.92 17.94
CA ARG A 382 -23.56 24.60 18.06
C ARG A 382 -24.38 25.90 18.13
N GLY A 383 -25.25 26.16 17.17
CA GLY A 383 -26.07 27.39 17.13
C GLY A 383 -25.24 28.67 17.20
N GLY A 384 -24.07 28.72 16.52
CA GLY A 384 -23.19 29.90 16.51
C GLY A 384 -22.29 30.04 17.76
N LYS A 385 -22.37 29.12 18.72
CA LYS A 385 -21.56 29.15 19.96
C LYS A 385 -20.53 28.04 19.99
N SER A 386 -19.31 28.34 20.47
CA SER A 386 -18.28 27.35 20.70
C SER A 386 -18.55 26.57 22.00
N VAL A 387 -18.54 25.24 21.91
CA VAL A 387 -18.72 24.31 23.02
C VAL A 387 -17.53 23.37 23.07
N ALA A 388 -16.96 23.14 24.25
CA ALA A 388 -15.97 22.10 24.46
C ALA A 388 -16.68 20.78 24.82
N VAL A 389 -16.36 19.71 24.10
CA VAL A 389 -16.92 18.38 24.32
C VAL A 389 -15.77 17.41 24.57
N LYS A 390 -15.94 16.51 25.52
CA LYS A 390 -15.01 15.39 25.76
C LYS A 390 -15.57 14.14 25.10
N LEU A 391 -14.80 13.58 24.18
CA LEU A 391 -15.15 12.37 23.47
C LEU A 391 -14.25 11.23 23.98
N ARG A 392 -14.82 10.04 24.17
CA ARG A 392 -14.05 8.83 24.54
C ARG A 392 -14.24 7.76 23.48
N PRO A 393 -13.36 7.70 22.46
CA PRO A 393 -13.48 6.71 21.40
C PRO A 393 -13.49 5.29 21.96
N ARG A 394 -14.40 4.44 21.51
CA ARG A 394 -14.36 2.99 21.70
C ARG A 394 -13.53 2.37 20.58
N GLN A 395 -13.12 1.12 20.74
CA GLN A 395 -12.53 0.37 19.66
C GLN A 395 -13.58 0.16 18.56
N ARG A 396 -13.18 0.44 17.30
CA ARG A 396 -14.01 0.10 16.16
C ARG A 396 -14.09 -1.41 16.03
N GLU A 397 -15.28 -1.96 15.99
CA GLU A 397 -15.48 -3.35 15.59
C GLU A 397 -15.21 -3.46 14.09
N VAL A 398 -14.19 -4.22 13.72
CA VAL A 398 -13.90 -4.54 12.31
C VAL A 398 -14.73 -5.78 11.98
N ALA A 399 -15.58 -5.67 10.98
CA ALA A 399 -16.30 -6.83 10.47
C ALA A 399 -15.29 -7.78 9.83
N SER A 400 -15.02 -8.88 10.51
CA SER A 400 -14.10 -9.98 10.19
C SER A 400 -12.59 -9.70 10.34
N ALA A 401 -11.96 -10.61 11.08
CA ALA A 401 -10.51 -10.76 11.14
C ALA A 401 -9.92 -10.96 9.75
N PRO A 402 -8.65 -10.56 9.51
CA PRO A 402 -8.00 -10.77 8.22
C PRO A 402 -8.00 -12.25 7.87
N VAL A 403 -8.92 -12.64 7.02
CA VAL A 403 -9.16 -14.01 6.54
C VAL A 403 -7.87 -14.64 5.98
N THR A 404 -6.94 -13.81 5.56
CA THR A 404 -5.67 -14.19 4.95
C THR A 404 -4.76 -14.98 5.89
N ILE A 405 -4.67 -14.60 7.18
CA ILE A 405 -3.75 -15.28 8.11
C ILE A 405 -4.21 -16.72 8.37
N GLU A 406 -5.51 -16.95 8.55
CA GLU A 406 -6.06 -18.29 8.79
C GLU A 406 -5.96 -19.21 7.56
N ARG A 407 -5.97 -18.65 6.36
CA ARG A 407 -5.89 -19.40 5.10
C ARG A 407 -4.47 -19.69 4.65
N GLN A 408 -3.45 -19.07 5.24
CA GLN A 408 -2.07 -19.26 4.85
C GLN A 408 -1.65 -20.73 4.91
N ARG A 409 -0.92 -21.13 3.87
CA ARG A 409 -0.34 -22.46 3.76
C ARG A 409 1.13 -22.32 3.37
N PHE A 410 1.99 -22.91 4.17
CA PHE A 410 3.41 -23.01 3.92
C PHE A 410 3.78 -24.47 3.72
N PHE A 411 4.52 -24.77 2.66
CA PHE A 411 4.95 -26.12 2.35
C PHE A 411 6.41 -26.30 2.76
N TRP A 412 6.69 -27.35 3.48
CA TRP A 412 8.05 -27.68 3.91
C TRP A 412 8.21 -29.18 4.08
N ARG A 413 9.15 -29.80 3.36
CA ARG A 413 9.46 -31.24 3.40
C ARG A 413 8.22 -32.13 3.25
N GLY A 414 7.34 -31.79 2.35
CA GLY A 414 6.07 -32.50 2.13
C GLY A 414 5.02 -32.30 3.23
N LEU A 415 5.25 -31.42 4.18
CA LEU A 415 4.24 -30.94 5.13
C LEU A 415 3.58 -29.69 4.59
N GLN A 416 2.26 -29.65 4.64
CA GLN A 416 1.51 -28.40 4.52
C GLN A 416 1.28 -27.85 5.92
N LEU A 417 1.86 -26.69 6.19
CA LEU A 417 1.78 -26.01 7.49
C LEU A 417 0.81 -24.83 7.41
N GLY A 418 0.16 -24.54 8.50
CA GLY A 418 -0.74 -23.39 8.66
C GLY A 418 -0.81 -22.93 10.11
N PRO A 419 -1.50 -21.82 10.40
CA PRO A 419 -1.73 -21.38 11.77
C PRO A 419 -2.60 -22.37 12.51
N ALA A 420 -2.25 -22.64 13.77
CA ALA A 420 -3.07 -23.48 14.66
C ALA A 420 -4.15 -22.65 15.36
N ALA A 421 -5.33 -23.19 15.58
CA ALA A 421 -6.48 -22.51 16.18
C ALA A 421 -6.23 -21.94 17.60
N ARG A 422 -5.24 -22.46 18.32
CA ARG A 422 -4.86 -22.02 19.68
C ARG A 422 -3.48 -21.35 19.73
N GLY A 423 -2.99 -20.88 18.57
CA GLY A 423 -1.61 -20.40 18.41
C GLY A 423 -0.64 -21.56 18.11
N GLY A 424 0.49 -21.26 17.43
CA GLY A 424 1.46 -22.21 16.96
C GLY A 424 1.29 -22.57 15.49
N VAL A 425 1.97 -23.61 15.04
CA VAL A 425 2.02 -24.07 13.65
C VAL A 425 1.39 -25.46 13.53
N ALA A 426 0.26 -25.55 12.85
CA ALA A 426 -0.45 -26.82 12.64
C ALA A 426 0.01 -27.53 11.36
N VAL A 427 0.06 -28.84 11.40
CA VAL A 427 0.20 -29.70 10.23
C VAL A 427 -1.18 -29.89 9.59
N VAL A 428 -1.39 -29.27 8.45
CA VAL A 428 -2.66 -29.29 7.71
C VAL A 428 -2.79 -30.56 6.86
N SER A 429 -1.70 -30.98 6.23
CA SER A 429 -1.59 -32.26 5.51
C SER A 429 -0.14 -32.73 5.47
N VAL A 430 0.05 -34.02 5.22
CA VAL A 430 1.36 -34.67 5.03
C VAL A 430 1.31 -35.40 3.71
N ASP A 431 2.29 -35.12 2.83
CA ASP A 431 2.45 -35.86 1.59
C ASP A 431 2.91 -37.29 1.89
N ALA A 432 2.40 -38.28 1.15
CA ALA A 432 2.76 -39.66 1.32
C ALA A 432 4.27 -39.94 1.03
N GLN A 433 4.90 -39.10 0.23
CA GLN A 433 6.33 -39.16 -0.09
C GLN A 433 7.20 -38.29 0.83
N SER A 434 6.59 -37.59 1.80
CA SER A 434 7.33 -36.78 2.77
C SER A 434 8.34 -37.64 3.54
N PRO A 435 9.58 -37.20 3.72
CA PRO A 435 10.53 -37.88 4.60
C PRO A 435 10.07 -37.92 6.05
N LEU A 436 9.03 -37.16 6.40
CA LEU A 436 8.40 -37.09 7.71
C LEU A 436 7.11 -37.91 7.77
N ALA A 437 6.71 -38.57 6.67
CA ALA A 437 5.54 -39.45 6.64
C ALA A 437 5.69 -40.59 7.67
N GLY A 438 4.64 -40.82 8.47
CA GLY A 438 4.66 -41.79 9.57
C GLY A 438 5.21 -41.27 10.90
N GLN A 439 5.96 -40.18 10.91
CA GLN A 439 6.41 -39.49 12.13
C GLN A 439 5.47 -38.35 12.52
N VAL A 440 4.89 -37.69 11.53
CA VAL A 440 3.98 -36.54 11.68
C VAL A 440 2.67 -36.87 10.97
N LYS A 441 1.57 -36.41 11.51
CA LYS A 441 0.24 -36.60 10.92
C LYS A 441 -0.55 -35.29 10.90
N LYS A 442 -1.57 -35.25 10.05
CA LYS A 442 -2.53 -34.13 10.01
C LYS A 442 -3.11 -33.88 11.41
N GLY A 443 -3.11 -32.62 11.81
CA GLY A 443 -3.61 -32.14 13.11
C GLY A 443 -2.52 -32.00 14.17
N ASP A 444 -1.32 -32.53 13.95
CA ASP A 444 -0.20 -32.28 14.85
C ASP A 444 0.19 -30.80 14.86
N VAL A 445 0.76 -30.34 15.98
CA VAL A 445 1.27 -28.99 16.14
C VAL A 445 2.79 -29.05 16.24
N LEU A 446 3.50 -28.32 15.38
CA LEU A 446 4.93 -28.13 15.49
C LEU A 446 5.24 -27.23 16.69
N GLU A 447 5.89 -27.78 17.71
CA GLU A 447 6.31 -27.05 18.90
C GLU A 447 7.66 -26.37 18.71
N SER A 448 8.58 -27.05 18.01
CA SER A 448 9.90 -26.48 17.72
C SER A 448 10.49 -27.02 16.42
N LEU A 449 11.38 -26.23 15.81
CA LEU A 449 12.19 -26.56 14.65
C LEU A 449 13.65 -26.22 14.98
N ALA A 450 14.59 -27.14 14.73
CA ALA A 450 15.99 -27.00 15.13
C ALA A 450 16.17 -26.64 16.64
N GLY A 451 15.26 -27.11 17.49
CA GLY A 451 15.27 -26.80 18.92
C GLY A 451 14.68 -25.42 19.29
N ILE A 452 14.33 -24.59 18.29
CA ILE A 452 13.75 -23.25 18.48
C ILE A 452 12.23 -23.38 18.55
N ALA A 453 11.61 -22.86 19.61
CA ALA A 453 10.16 -22.91 19.81
C ALA A 453 9.42 -22.07 18.76
N LEU A 454 8.33 -22.63 18.20
CA LEU A 454 7.49 -22.00 17.21
C LEU A 454 6.19 -21.51 17.86
N ARG A 455 5.88 -20.24 17.72
CA ARG A 455 4.65 -19.63 18.21
C ARG A 455 3.69 -19.29 17.08
N HIS A 456 4.24 -18.97 15.92
CA HIS A 456 3.50 -18.55 14.74
C HIS A 456 4.18 -19.08 13.47
N LEU A 457 3.43 -19.09 12.37
CA LEU A 457 3.97 -19.55 11.09
C LEU A 457 5.23 -18.77 10.61
N PRO A 458 5.35 -17.46 10.81
CA PRO A 458 6.57 -16.71 10.51
C PRO A 458 7.84 -17.25 11.20
N ASP A 459 7.72 -17.80 12.41
CA ASP A 459 8.88 -18.34 13.16
C ASP A 459 9.55 -19.50 12.40
N VAL A 460 8.78 -20.25 11.61
CA VAL A 460 9.32 -21.31 10.74
C VAL A 460 10.31 -20.71 9.74
N LEU A 461 9.97 -19.56 9.14
CA LEU A 461 10.84 -18.90 8.17
C LEU A 461 12.08 -18.30 8.83
N ASP A 462 11.98 -17.82 10.07
CA ASP A 462 13.15 -17.35 10.82
C ASP A 462 14.13 -18.48 11.06
N VAL A 463 13.65 -19.65 11.46
CA VAL A 463 14.51 -20.83 11.65
C VAL A 463 15.11 -21.30 10.33
N LEU A 464 14.30 -21.40 9.26
CA LEU A 464 14.77 -21.84 7.94
C LEU A 464 15.72 -20.86 7.26
N SER A 465 15.73 -19.59 7.67
CA SER A 465 16.70 -18.60 7.19
C SER A 465 18.11 -18.81 7.78
N GLN A 466 18.22 -19.51 8.92
CA GLN A 466 19.45 -19.69 9.68
C GLN A 466 19.98 -21.14 9.62
N HIS A 467 19.13 -22.10 9.29
CA HIS A 467 19.43 -23.53 9.30
C HIS A 467 19.03 -24.18 7.97
N SER A 468 19.86 -25.10 7.46
CA SER A 468 19.46 -25.89 6.30
C SER A 468 18.25 -26.78 6.64
N ALA A 469 17.39 -27.05 5.66
CA ALA A 469 16.21 -27.88 5.88
C ALA A 469 16.54 -29.29 6.38
N ALA A 470 17.76 -29.81 6.05
CA ALA A 470 18.24 -31.12 6.48
C ALA A 470 18.67 -31.16 7.96
N GLU A 471 19.07 -30.00 8.52
CA GLU A 471 19.55 -29.89 9.92
C GLU A 471 18.41 -29.60 10.90
N CYS A 472 17.22 -29.35 10.40
CA CYS A 472 16.07 -29.00 11.24
C CYS A 472 15.39 -30.26 11.80
N GLY A 473 15.81 -30.69 12.98
CA GLY A 473 15.02 -31.62 13.80
C GLY A 473 13.69 -30.99 14.21
N ILE A 474 12.59 -31.75 14.18
CA ILE A 474 11.26 -31.29 14.54
C ILE A 474 10.81 -31.88 15.86
N LYS A 475 10.05 -31.08 16.63
CA LYS A 475 9.28 -31.57 17.76
C LYS A 475 7.80 -31.24 17.50
N VAL A 476 6.96 -32.26 17.53
CA VAL A 476 5.52 -32.13 17.35
C VAL A 476 4.78 -32.59 18.58
N SER A 477 3.61 -32.02 18.86
CA SER A 477 2.62 -32.56 19.78
C SER A 477 1.38 -32.94 19.00
N THR A 478 0.86 -34.15 19.29
CA THR A 478 -0.47 -34.50 18.88
C THR A 478 -1.43 -34.01 19.97
N PRO A 479 -2.59 -33.45 19.65
CA PRO A 479 -3.58 -33.12 20.67
C PRO A 479 -3.87 -34.32 21.54
N GLY A 480 -3.26 -34.38 22.74
CA GLY A 480 -3.32 -35.54 23.69
C GLY A 480 -2.02 -36.32 23.89
N THR A 481 -0.95 -36.12 23.10
CA THR A 481 0.32 -36.87 23.26
C THR A 481 1.49 -36.03 22.75
N VAL A 482 2.57 -35.94 23.52
CA VAL A 482 3.83 -35.30 23.06
C VAL A 482 4.75 -36.38 22.46
N VAL A 483 5.07 -36.24 21.17
CA VAL A 483 6.00 -37.12 20.45
C VAL A 483 7.16 -36.31 19.95
N SER A 484 8.40 -36.67 20.27
CA SER A 484 9.61 -36.10 19.67
C SER A 484 10.09 -37.00 18.55
N ALA A 485 10.07 -36.53 17.31
CA ALA A 485 10.69 -37.19 16.18
C ALA A 485 12.13 -36.70 16.03
N ARG A 486 13.10 -37.60 16.14
CA ARG A 486 14.50 -37.37 15.76
C ARG A 486 14.70 -37.99 14.40
N GLU A 487 15.27 -37.18 13.45
CA GLU A 487 15.80 -37.45 12.10
C GLU A 487 15.13 -38.52 11.25
#